data_8d1a8a818aec274555780ffad14c10ee
#
_entry.id   8d1a8a818aec274555780ffad14c10ee
#
_cell.length_a   1.000
_cell.length_b   1.000
_cell.length_c   1.000
_cell.angle_alpha   90.00
_cell.angle_beta   90.00
_cell.angle_gamma   90.00
#
_symmetry.space_group_name_H-M   'P 1'
#
loop_
_entity.id
_entity.type
_entity.pdbx_description
1 polymer ?
#
loop_
_entity_poly.entity_id
_entity_poly.type
_entity_poly.pdbx_seq_one_letter_code
_entity_poly.pdbx_strand_id
1 'polypeptide(L)'
;SQRKIDSPLRRQRKMGISDRYTWREQHRKFQQEHVKPMRLINSLFSDKDYILQKVNPEEIMWQLYYIAGGMQNIETDLSFYDIFEKQELFDLWQTKNYKLYVNDANGAINGGLMFENCKPLLKNILESAEQIISTNGKGADLRFAHDGNIIPLAMLLHLDGCYNSVSDPDEYYKAWSDFKVAPMAGNIQIILYRNKKSDDILVKFLLHEKEISVPPIDTDIAPFYHWADVKAYYESLLK
;
A
#
# COMPACT_ATOMS: atom_id res chain seq x y z
N SER A 1 37.90 27.48 5.31
CA SER A 1 37.44 26.79 4.11
C SER A 1 36.61 25.58 4.51
N GLN A 2 35.29 25.78 4.73
CA GLN A 2 34.35 24.68 4.98
C GLN A 2 34.01 24.02 3.63
N ARG A 3 34.54 22.84 3.39
CA ARG A 3 34.09 21.98 2.29
C ARG A 3 32.65 21.54 2.57
N LYS A 4 31.70 22.05 1.79
CA LYS A 4 30.32 21.53 1.73
C LYS A 4 30.38 20.11 1.21
N ILE A 5 30.19 19.14 2.08
CA ILE A 5 29.95 17.75 1.68
C ILE A 5 28.53 17.70 1.12
N ASP A 6 28.45 17.70 -0.20
CA ASP A 6 27.20 17.49 -0.94
C ASP A 6 26.88 15.99 -0.89
N SER A 7 26.26 15.56 0.21
CA SER A 7 25.95 14.15 0.39
C SER A 7 24.78 13.74 -0.52
N PRO A 8 24.79 12.50 -1.08
CA PRO A 8 23.68 11.94 -1.86
C PRO A 8 22.33 12.04 -1.14
N LEU A 9 22.32 11.92 0.19
CA LEU A 9 21.16 12.09 1.06
C LEU A 9 20.55 13.51 1.03
N ARG A 10 21.38 14.54 0.82
CA ARG A 10 20.88 15.92 0.67
C ARG A 10 20.26 16.17 -0.70
N ARG A 11 20.76 15.50 -1.75
CA ARG A 11 20.16 15.50 -3.09
C ARG A 11 18.81 14.76 -3.11
N GLN A 12 18.75 13.59 -2.47
CA GLN A 12 17.50 12.84 -2.31
C GLN A 12 16.47 13.61 -1.48
N ARG A 13 16.87 14.29 -0.39
CA ARG A 13 15.98 15.17 0.38
C ARG A 13 15.49 16.38 -0.43
N LYS A 14 16.30 16.97 -1.28
CA LYS A 14 15.88 18.10 -2.13
C LYS A 14 14.94 17.65 -3.26
N MET A 15 15.20 16.51 -3.89
CA MET A 15 14.27 15.92 -4.87
C MET A 15 12.93 15.57 -4.20
N GLY A 16 12.95 14.88 -3.06
CA GLY A 16 11.73 14.49 -2.35
C GLY A 16 10.91 15.66 -1.77
N ILE A 17 11.43 16.88 -1.70
CA ILE A 17 10.64 18.05 -1.26
C ILE A 17 10.01 18.77 -2.47
N SER A 18 10.69 18.86 -3.59
CA SER A 18 10.17 19.46 -4.82
C SER A 18 9.06 18.61 -5.45
N ASP A 19 9.25 17.28 -5.49
CA ASP A 19 8.30 16.36 -6.13
C ASP A 19 7.08 16.06 -5.25
N ARG A 20 7.17 16.23 -3.92
CA ARG A 20 6.03 16.07 -3.00
C ARG A 20 4.83 16.97 -3.29
N TYR A 21 5.02 18.07 -4.00
CA TYR A 21 3.92 18.98 -4.37
C TYR A 21 3.34 18.69 -5.75
N THR A 22 4.14 18.17 -6.67
CA THR A 22 3.74 17.91 -8.06
C THR A 22 2.66 16.83 -8.16
N TRP A 23 2.82 15.71 -7.45
CA TRP A 23 1.85 14.63 -7.47
C TRP A 23 0.51 15.04 -6.83
N ARG A 24 0.53 15.91 -5.81
CA ARG A 24 -0.70 16.39 -5.16
C ARG A 24 -1.54 17.25 -6.11
N GLU A 25 -0.89 18.05 -6.93
CA GLU A 25 -1.60 18.84 -7.95
C GLU A 25 -2.18 17.93 -9.04
N GLN A 26 -1.43 16.94 -9.48
CA GLN A 26 -1.91 15.98 -10.46
C GLN A 26 -3.04 15.10 -9.89
N HIS A 27 -2.94 14.65 -8.66
CA HIS A 27 -4.01 13.96 -7.96
C HIS A 27 -5.28 14.83 -7.86
N ARG A 28 -5.13 16.12 -7.54
CA ARG A 28 -6.25 17.04 -7.50
C ARG A 28 -6.91 17.20 -8.87
N LYS A 29 -6.14 17.31 -9.95
CA LYS A 29 -6.67 17.33 -11.31
C LYS A 29 -7.42 16.05 -11.64
N PHE A 30 -6.82 14.90 -11.38
CA PHE A 30 -7.46 13.60 -11.55
C PHE A 30 -8.78 13.51 -10.78
N GLN A 31 -8.81 13.94 -9.51
CA GLN A 31 -10.02 13.99 -8.71
C GLN A 31 -11.09 14.91 -9.33
N GLN A 32 -10.73 16.10 -9.80
CA GLN A 32 -11.64 17.02 -10.48
C GLN A 32 -12.17 16.48 -11.82
N GLU A 33 -11.40 15.67 -12.53
CA GLU A 33 -11.80 15.05 -13.78
C GLU A 33 -12.76 13.89 -13.57
N HIS A 34 -12.61 13.12 -12.51
CA HIS A 34 -13.37 11.90 -12.25
C HIS A 34 -14.52 12.10 -11.25
N VAL A 35 -14.32 12.80 -10.13
CA VAL A 35 -15.33 12.97 -9.08
C VAL A 35 -16.31 14.08 -9.45
N LYS A 36 -17.57 13.71 -9.75
CA LYS A 36 -18.65 14.62 -10.20
C LYS A 36 -19.82 14.62 -9.21
N PRO A 37 -19.81 15.46 -8.17
CA PRO A 37 -20.76 15.36 -7.06
C PRO A 37 -22.19 15.82 -7.42
N MET A 38 -22.38 16.60 -8.50
CA MET A 38 -23.63 17.31 -8.71
C MET A 38 -24.84 16.40 -8.97
N ARG A 39 -24.66 15.20 -9.58
CA ARG A 39 -25.78 14.25 -9.73
C ARG A 39 -26.28 13.82 -8.34
N LEU A 40 -25.36 13.40 -7.46
CA LEU A 40 -25.69 12.97 -6.09
C LEU A 40 -26.36 14.10 -5.29
N ILE A 41 -25.79 15.29 -5.32
CA ILE A 41 -26.35 16.47 -4.64
C ILE A 41 -27.76 16.78 -5.14
N ASN A 42 -27.97 16.73 -6.46
CA ASN A 42 -29.27 16.98 -7.05
C ASN A 42 -30.34 15.92 -6.71
N SER A 43 -29.92 14.69 -6.40
CA SER A 43 -30.83 13.63 -5.99
C SER A 43 -31.21 13.69 -4.51
N LEU A 44 -30.35 14.23 -3.67
CA LEU A 44 -30.50 14.22 -2.21
C LEU A 44 -31.11 15.52 -1.65
N PHE A 45 -30.90 16.65 -2.34
CA PHE A 45 -31.27 17.96 -1.81
C PHE A 45 -32.21 18.71 -2.77
N SER A 46 -33.30 19.25 -2.24
CA SER A 46 -34.27 20.07 -2.99
C SER A 46 -33.78 21.52 -3.19
N ASP A 47 -33.10 22.06 -2.18
CA ASP A 47 -32.54 23.43 -2.22
C ASP A 47 -31.05 23.36 -2.60
N LYS A 48 -30.79 23.43 -3.90
CA LYS A 48 -29.44 23.35 -4.46
C LYS A 48 -28.62 24.60 -4.17
N ASP A 49 -29.26 25.76 -4.18
CA ASP A 49 -28.60 27.05 -3.97
C ASP A 49 -28.08 27.16 -2.53
N TYR A 50 -28.86 26.68 -1.56
CA TYR A 50 -28.43 26.59 -0.18
C TYR A 50 -27.19 25.68 -0.05
N ILE A 51 -27.21 24.48 -0.65
CA ILE A 51 -26.09 23.54 -0.59
C ILE A 51 -24.82 24.16 -1.21
N LEU A 52 -24.91 24.72 -2.40
CA LEU A 52 -23.76 25.32 -3.09
C LEU A 52 -23.16 26.52 -2.34
N GLN A 53 -23.99 27.24 -1.55
CA GLN A 53 -23.53 28.39 -0.76
C GLN A 53 -22.95 28.01 0.60
N LYS A 54 -23.41 26.91 1.21
CA LYS A 54 -23.11 26.57 2.61
C LYS A 54 -22.19 25.39 2.80
N VAL A 55 -22.14 24.50 1.84
CA VAL A 55 -21.38 23.26 1.92
C VAL A 55 -20.61 22.97 0.61
N ASN A 56 -19.53 22.21 0.73
CA ASN A 56 -18.79 21.74 -0.43
C ASN A 56 -19.46 20.46 -0.98
N PRO A 57 -20.00 20.44 -2.20
CA PRO A 57 -20.63 19.26 -2.77
C PRO A 57 -19.73 18.03 -2.85
N GLU A 58 -18.45 18.24 -3.16
CA GLU A 58 -17.47 17.16 -3.25
C GLU A 58 -17.20 16.55 -1.87
N GLU A 59 -17.11 17.38 -0.83
CA GLU A 59 -16.92 16.90 0.55
C GLU A 59 -18.12 16.06 1.02
N ILE A 60 -19.36 16.49 0.71
CA ILE A 60 -20.55 15.68 0.99
C ILE A 60 -20.46 14.31 0.31
N MET A 61 -20.10 14.27 -0.98
CA MET A 61 -19.98 13.03 -1.73
C MET A 61 -18.95 12.10 -1.09
N TRP A 62 -17.78 12.61 -0.66
CA TRP A 62 -16.77 11.86 0.04
C TRP A 62 -17.25 11.33 1.40
N GLN A 63 -17.93 12.17 2.19
CA GLN A 63 -18.45 11.75 3.49
C GLN A 63 -19.49 10.63 3.34
N LEU A 64 -20.40 10.76 2.38
CA LEU A 64 -21.38 9.71 2.09
C LEU A 64 -20.72 8.42 1.61
N TYR A 65 -19.67 8.50 0.80
CA TYR A 65 -18.88 7.34 0.38
C TYR A 65 -18.21 6.63 1.58
N TYR A 66 -17.63 7.38 2.53
CA TYR A 66 -17.07 6.81 3.74
C TYR A 66 -18.13 6.18 4.65
N ILE A 67 -19.30 6.81 4.76
CA ILE A 67 -20.43 6.23 5.50
C ILE A 67 -20.86 4.92 4.83
N ALA A 68 -21.07 4.92 3.51
CA ALA A 68 -21.43 3.71 2.77
C ALA A 68 -20.44 2.57 2.98
N GLY A 69 -19.12 2.87 2.90
CA GLY A 69 -18.06 1.90 3.19
C GLY A 69 -18.03 1.43 4.65
N GLY A 70 -18.43 2.29 5.58
CA GLY A 70 -18.48 2.00 7.02
C GLY A 70 -19.69 1.16 7.46
N MET A 71 -20.77 1.11 6.67
CA MET A 71 -22.01 0.39 7.03
C MET A 71 -21.77 -1.09 7.33
N GLN A 72 -20.80 -1.72 6.69
CA GLN A 72 -20.41 -3.10 6.96
C GLN A 72 -19.92 -3.36 8.39
N ASN A 73 -19.58 -2.31 9.15
CA ASN A 73 -19.05 -2.41 10.52
C ASN A 73 -20.13 -2.28 11.60
N ILE A 74 -21.39 -2.12 11.21
CA ILE A 74 -22.52 -2.00 12.12
C ILE A 74 -23.56 -3.07 11.81
N GLU A 75 -24.33 -3.46 12.82
CA GLU A 75 -25.38 -4.48 12.71
C GLU A 75 -26.63 -3.87 12.08
N THR A 76 -26.70 -3.90 10.73
CA THR A 76 -27.81 -3.34 9.95
C THR A 76 -27.88 -3.98 8.56
N ASP A 77 -29.10 -4.09 8.02
CA ASP A 77 -29.33 -4.47 6.62
C ASP A 77 -29.33 -3.26 5.68
N LEU A 78 -29.17 -2.05 6.21
CA LEU A 78 -29.13 -0.85 5.39
C LEU A 78 -27.78 -0.74 4.65
N SER A 79 -27.86 -0.29 3.41
CA SER A 79 -26.72 0.05 2.58
C SER A 79 -26.90 1.45 2.01
N PHE A 80 -25.82 2.23 1.93
CA PHE A 80 -25.85 3.53 1.25
C PHE A 80 -25.14 3.51 -0.11
N TYR A 81 -24.74 2.31 -0.58
CA TYR A 81 -24.15 2.22 -1.92
C TYR A 81 -25.19 2.47 -3.03
N ASP A 82 -26.46 2.26 -2.74
CA ASP A 82 -27.60 2.48 -3.66
C ASP A 82 -27.86 3.94 -4.01
N ILE A 83 -27.36 4.90 -3.22
CA ILE A 83 -27.43 6.33 -3.57
C ILE A 83 -26.44 6.73 -4.66
N PHE A 84 -25.42 5.91 -4.91
CA PHE A 84 -24.37 6.15 -5.90
C PHE A 84 -24.64 5.37 -7.20
N GLU A 85 -24.19 5.91 -8.31
CA GLU A 85 -24.01 5.13 -9.52
C GLU A 85 -22.70 4.32 -9.45
N LYS A 86 -22.63 3.22 -10.17
CA LYS A 86 -21.44 2.35 -10.19
C LYS A 86 -20.18 3.11 -10.61
N GLN A 87 -20.32 4.01 -11.58
CA GLN A 87 -19.20 4.83 -12.05
C GLN A 87 -18.72 5.80 -10.96
N GLU A 88 -19.63 6.40 -10.19
CA GLU A 88 -19.28 7.29 -9.09
C GLU A 88 -18.49 6.55 -7.99
N LEU A 89 -18.92 5.33 -7.63
CA LEU A 89 -18.19 4.50 -6.68
C LEU A 89 -16.80 4.14 -7.19
N PHE A 90 -16.69 3.81 -8.47
CA PHE A 90 -15.42 3.51 -9.09
C PHE A 90 -14.50 4.75 -9.10
N ASP A 91 -15.01 5.91 -9.45
CA ASP A 91 -14.26 7.16 -9.53
C ASP A 91 -13.75 7.64 -8.16
N LEU A 92 -14.57 7.50 -7.12
CA LEU A 92 -14.18 7.76 -5.75
C LEU A 92 -13.10 6.77 -5.29
N TRP A 93 -13.30 5.48 -5.55
CA TRP A 93 -12.32 4.47 -5.19
C TRP A 93 -11.00 4.65 -5.95
N GLN A 94 -11.01 4.82 -7.28
CA GLN A 94 -9.77 4.98 -8.03
C GLN A 94 -8.99 6.24 -7.63
N THR A 95 -9.68 7.31 -7.25
CA THR A 95 -9.06 8.52 -6.72
C THR A 95 -8.32 8.24 -5.40
N LYS A 96 -8.93 7.47 -4.50
CA LYS A 96 -8.28 7.03 -3.26
C LYS A 96 -7.12 6.08 -3.53
N ASN A 97 -7.31 5.11 -4.42
CA ASN A 97 -6.28 4.16 -4.85
C ASN A 97 -5.06 4.87 -5.43
N TYR A 98 -5.28 5.87 -6.29
CA TYR A 98 -4.22 6.74 -6.83
C TYR A 98 -3.37 7.35 -5.69
N LYS A 99 -4.04 7.96 -4.71
CA LYS A 99 -3.34 8.58 -3.57
C LYS A 99 -2.46 7.60 -2.83
N LEU A 100 -2.97 6.41 -2.50
CA LEU A 100 -2.22 5.37 -1.80
C LEU A 100 -1.06 4.84 -2.64
N TYR A 101 -1.31 4.56 -3.93
CA TYR A 101 -0.29 4.08 -4.85
C TYR A 101 0.91 5.04 -4.96
N VAL A 102 0.63 6.33 -5.07
CA VAL A 102 1.69 7.34 -5.21
C VAL A 102 2.37 7.65 -3.87
N ASN A 103 1.64 7.63 -2.77
CA ASN A 103 2.17 8.03 -1.46
C ASN A 103 2.90 6.91 -0.71
N ASP A 104 2.48 5.67 -0.89
CA ASP A 104 2.96 4.55 -0.07
C ASP A 104 3.59 3.42 -0.91
N ALA A 105 3.41 3.47 -2.23
CA ALA A 105 3.85 2.43 -3.15
C ALA A 105 4.95 2.91 -4.11
N ASN A 106 4.99 2.38 -5.34
CA ASN A 106 6.02 2.69 -6.34
C ASN A 106 5.54 3.63 -7.45
N GLY A 107 4.57 4.48 -7.19
CA GLY A 107 4.05 5.44 -8.16
C GLY A 107 5.17 6.31 -8.74
N ALA A 108 5.41 6.21 -10.06
CA ALA A 108 6.51 6.88 -10.74
C ALA A 108 6.50 8.40 -10.59
N ILE A 109 5.31 9.00 -10.50
CA ILE A 109 5.12 10.44 -10.33
C ILE A 109 5.71 11.00 -9.03
N ASN A 110 5.90 10.14 -8.02
CA ASN A 110 6.54 10.48 -6.74
C ASN A 110 7.94 9.86 -6.62
N GLY A 111 8.61 9.61 -7.73
CA GLY A 111 9.94 9.03 -7.79
C GLY A 111 9.98 7.51 -7.67
N GLY A 112 8.85 6.84 -7.47
CA GLY A 112 8.74 5.37 -7.47
C GLY A 112 9.43 4.66 -6.29
N LEU A 113 9.82 5.39 -5.23
CA LEU A 113 10.68 4.87 -4.14
C LEU A 113 10.04 5.04 -2.74
N MET A 114 8.75 5.36 -2.66
CA MET A 114 8.12 5.62 -1.34
C MET A 114 8.10 4.39 -0.45
N PHE A 115 7.99 3.21 -1.02
CA PHE A 115 8.05 1.93 -0.29
C PHE A 115 9.40 1.71 0.42
N GLU A 116 10.49 2.36 0.00
CA GLU A 116 11.79 2.27 0.67
C GLU A 116 11.78 2.81 2.11
N ASN A 117 10.76 3.60 2.48
CA ASN A 117 10.57 4.03 3.86
C ASN A 117 10.42 2.84 4.83
N CYS A 118 10.07 1.65 4.33
CA CYS A 118 9.98 0.42 5.12
C CYS A 118 11.31 -0.34 5.28
N LYS A 119 12.43 0.13 4.71
CA LYS A 119 13.75 -0.50 4.89
C LYS A 119 14.12 -0.74 6.36
N PRO A 120 13.90 0.20 7.30
CA PRO A 120 14.17 -0.06 8.72
C PRO A 120 13.32 -1.20 9.30
N LEU A 121 12.05 -1.32 8.88
CA LEU A 121 11.18 -2.41 9.31
C LEU A 121 11.65 -3.74 8.74
N LEU A 122 11.99 -3.81 7.46
CA LEU A 122 12.54 -5.01 6.84
C LEU A 122 13.83 -5.46 7.54
N LYS A 123 14.76 -4.53 7.81
CA LYS A 123 15.97 -4.81 8.57
C LYS A 123 15.66 -5.45 9.92
N ASN A 124 14.73 -4.87 10.68
CA ASN A 124 14.34 -5.40 11.98
C ASN A 124 13.65 -6.77 11.89
N ILE A 125 12.88 -7.05 10.82
CA ILE A 125 12.31 -8.37 10.56
C ILE A 125 13.42 -9.42 10.34
N LEU A 126 14.43 -9.10 9.52
CA LEU A 126 15.55 -10.00 9.27
C LEU A 126 16.36 -10.26 10.56
N GLU A 127 16.64 -9.23 11.35
CA GLU A 127 17.32 -9.36 12.65
C GLU A 127 16.55 -10.24 13.62
N SER A 128 15.23 -10.09 13.72
CA SER A 128 14.36 -10.95 14.55
C SER A 128 14.38 -12.40 14.09
N ALA A 129 14.33 -12.64 12.78
CA ALA A 129 14.40 -13.97 12.20
C ALA A 129 15.73 -14.65 12.51
N GLU A 130 16.86 -13.95 12.31
CA GLU A 130 18.19 -14.46 12.64
C GLU A 130 18.35 -14.78 14.14
N GLN A 131 17.81 -13.94 15.01
CA GLN A 131 17.84 -14.20 16.45
C GLN A 131 17.07 -15.48 16.81
N ILE A 132 15.86 -15.67 16.25
CA ILE A 132 15.07 -16.89 16.49
C ILE A 132 15.79 -18.13 15.94
N ILE A 133 16.39 -18.02 14.76
CA ILE A 133 17.14 -19.12 14.14
C ILE A 133 18.35 -19.50 15.00
N SER A 134 19.16 -18.54 15.41
CA SER A 134 20.42 -18.78 16.16
C SER A 134 20.19 -19.34 17.56
N THR A 135 19.10 -18.93 18.21
CA THR A 135 18.73 -19.40 19.55
C THR A 135 17.91 -20.70 19.56
N ASN A 136 17.67 -21.29 18.38
CA ASN A 136 16.75 -22.42 18.23
C ASN A 136 15.35 -22.15 18.83
N GLY A 137 14.94 -20.87 18.79
CA GLY A 137 13.70 -20.37 19.35
C GLY A 137 12.47 -20.91 18.63
N LYS A 138 11.33 -20.81 19.30
CA LYS A 138 9.99 -21.05 18.74
C LYS A 138 9.08 -19.93 19.23
N GLY A 139 8.21 -19.46 18.38
CA GLY A 139 7.24 -18.42 18.76
C GLY A 139 6.74 -17.66 17.55
N ALA A 140 6.05 -16.56 17.83
CA ALA A 140 5.59 -15.60 16.84
C ALA A 140 6.02 -14.19 17.28
N ASP A 141 6.54 -13.42 16.32
CA ASP A 141 6.80 -12.00 16.45
C ASP A 141 5.63 -11.28 15.75
N LEU A 142 4.72 -10.72 16.52
CA LEU A 142 3.51 -10.08 16.02
C LEU A 142 3.68 -8.56 15.98
N ARG A 143 3.44 -7.96 14.83
CA ARG A 143 3.52 -6.53 14.59
C ARG A 143 2.18 -6.01 14.11
N PHE A 144 1.67 -4.99 14.78
CA PHE A 144 0.40 -4.36 14.44
C PHE A 144 0.68 -2.99 13.81
N ALA A 145 0.04 -2.73 12.69
CA ALA A 145 0.30 -1.53 11.91
C ALA A 145 -0.94 -1.12 11.09
N HIS A 146 -0.82 -0.06 10.33
CA HIS A 146 -1.80 0.43 9.38
C HIS A 146 -1.43 0.07 7.93
N ASP A 147 -2.34 0.35 6.98
CA ASP A 147 -2.13 0.23 5.54
C ASP A 147 -0.85 0.94 5.06
N GLY A 148 -0.56 2.13 5.60
CA GLY A 148 0.68 2.87 5.33
C GLY A 148 1.99 2.15 5.74
N ASN A 149 1.92 0.98 6.36
CA ASN A 149 3.06 0.10 6.61
C ASN A 149 2.96 -1.22 5.82
N ILE A 150 1.75 -1.77 5.69
CA ILE A 150 1.54 -3.02 4.94
C ILE A 150 1.84 -2.80 3.46
N ILE A 151 1.33 -1.71 2.86
CA ILE A 151 1.55 -1.39 1.45
C ILE A 151 3.05 -1.31 1.11
N PRO A 152 3.83 -0.40 1.73
CA PRO A 152 5.24 -0.30 1.40
C PRO A 152 6.04 -1.56 1.77
N LEU A 153 5.65 -2.30 2.81
CA LEU A 153 6.32 -3.55 3.15
C LEU A 153 6.06 -4.65 2.11
N ALA A 154 4.81 -4.83 1.66
CA ALA A 154 4.47 -5.79 0.62
C ALA A 154 5.24 -5.52 -0.69
N MET A 155 5.40 -4.24 -1.03
CA MET A 155 6.19 -3.82 -2.18
C MET A 155 7.69 -4.06 -1.99
N LEU A 156 8.25 -3.67 -0.84
CA LEU A 156 9.68 -3.86 -0.54
C LEU A 156 10.05 -5.35 -0.48
N LEU A 157 9.12 -6.20 -0.04
CA LEU A 157 9.28 -7.66 -0.09
C LEU A 157 9.15 -8.22 -1.51
N HIS A 158 8.75 -7.41 -2.49
CA HIS A 158 8.47 -7.83 -3.87
C HIS A 158 7.49 -9.00 -3.94
N LEU A 159 6.45 -8.96 -3.08
CA LEU A 159 5.39 -9.96 -3.14
C LEU A 159 4.67 -9.89 -4.49
N ASP A 160 4.35 -11.04 -5.05
CA ASP A 160 3.74 -11.13 -6.38
C ASP A 160 2.45 -10.31 -6.49
N GLY A 161 2.31 -9.56 -7.59
CA GLY A 161 1.20 -8.64 -7.81
C GLY A 161 1.21 -7.35 -6.97
N CYS A 162 2.11 -7.22 -5.97
CA CYS A 162 2.20 -5.99 -5.16
C CYS A 162 3.13 -4.94 -5.76
N TYR A 163 4.14 -5.35 -6.54
CA TYR A 163 5.19 -4.48 -7.08
C TYR A 163 4.96 -4.05 -8.54
N ASN A 164 3.74 -4.15 -9.03
CA ASN A 164 3.43 -3.72 -10.39
C ASN A 164 3.56 -2.20 -10.51
N SER A 165 4.11 -1.75 -11.64
CA SER A 165 4.29 -0.34 -11.92
C SER A 165 3.62 0.06 -13.24
N VAL A 166 2.93 1.20 -13.20
CA VAL A 166 2.33 1.83 -14.37
C VAL A 166 2.47 3.35 -14.23
N SER A 167 2.64 4.05 -15.33
CA SER A 167 2.87 5.49 -15.32
C SER A 167 1.61 6.32 -15.54
N ASP A 168 0.62 5.77 -16.23
CA ASP A 168 -0.63 6.46 -16.53
C ASP A 168 -1.59 6.39 -15.33
N PRO A 169 -2.01 7.53 -14.76
CA PRO A 169 -2.96 7.56 -13.64
C PRO A 169 -4.29 6.86 -13.93
N ASP A 170 -4.78 6.93 -15.15
CA ASP A 170 -6.03 6.28 -15.56
C ASP A 170 -5.91 4.74 -15.66
N GLU A 171 -4.68 4.22 -15.57
CA GLU A 171 -4.37 2.79 -15.61
C GLU A 171 -3.92 2.24 -14.23
N TYR A 172 -3.73 3.08 -13.21
CA TYR A 172 -3.23 2.65 -11.89
C TYR A 172 -4.04 1.49 -11.31
N TYR A 173 -5.37 1.55 -11.43
CA TYR A 173 -6.27 0.53 -10.91
C TYR A 173 -6.09 -0.85 -11.55
N LYS A 174 -5.55 -0.92 -12.76
CA LYS A 174 -5.26 -2.19 -13.46
C LYS A 174 -4.00 -2.86 -12.94
N ALA A 175 -2.98 -2.06 -12.64
CA ALA A 175 -1.70 -2.55 -12.18
C ALA A 175 -1.68 -2.81 -10.67
N TRP A 176 -2.40 -1.98 -9.91
CA TRP A 176 -2.36 -2.00 -8.45
C TRP A 176 -3.72 -1.62 -7.84
N SER A 177 -4.10 -2.29 -6.78
CA SER A 177 -5.34 -2.03 -6.06
C SER A 177 -5.11 -2.15 -4.56
N ASP A 178 -5.46 -1.09 -3.81
CA ASP A 178 -5.28 -1.00 -2.37
C ASP A 178 -5.94 -2.16 -1.62
N PHE A 179 -7.17 -2.52 -1.99
CA PHE A 179 -7.92 -3.61 -1.35
C PHE A 179 -7.34 -5.01 -1.61
N LYS A 180 -6.46 -5.17 -2.62
CA LYS A 180 -5.73 -6.42 -2.85
C LYS A 180 -4.46 -6.51 -2.02
N VAL A 181 -3.84 -5.35 -1.73
CA VAL A 181 -2.56 -5.28 -1.02
C VAL A 181 -2.75 -5.07 0.47
N ALA A 182 -3.71 -4.26 0.88
CA ALA A 182 -3.98 -3.91 2.28
C ALA A 182 -5.49 -3.84 2.58
N PRO A 183 -6.24 -4.94 2.43
CA PRO A 183 -7.64 -4.99 2.85
C PRO A 183 -7.77 -4.85 4.37
N MET A 184 -9.01 -4.67 4.87
CA MET A 184 -9.28 -4.75 6.30
C MET A 184 -8.81 -6.11 6.84
N ALA A 185 -8.19 -6.09 8.04
CA ALA A 185 -7.52 -7.25 8.64
C ALA A 185 -6.41 -7.87 7.76
N GLY A 186 -5.91 -7.12 6.76
CA GLY A 186 -4.81 -7.55 5.92
C GLY A 186 -3.57 -7.88 6.73
N ASN A 187 -2.84 -8.94 6.34
CA ASN A 187 -1.64 -9.36 7.02
C ASN A 187 -0.60 -9.93 6.05
N ILE A 188 0.66 -9.84 6.45
CA ILE A 188 1.80 -10.49 5.81
C ILE A 188 2.37 -11.47 6.82
N GLN A 189 2.56 -12.72 6.41
CA GLN A 189 3.19 -13.73 7.27
C GLN A 189 4.48 -14.22 6.61
N ILE A 190 5.54 -14.29 7.40
CA ILE A 190 6.83 -14.85 7.04
C ILE A 190 7.07 -16.02 7.99
N ILE A 191 6.91 -17.25 7.49
CA ILE A 191 6.90 -18.45 8.32
C ILE A 191 8.17 -19.24 8.08
N LEU A 192 8.97 -19.37 9.14
CA LEU A 192 10.22 -20.14 9.12
C LEU A 192 9.98 -21.58 9.56
N TYR A 193 10.55 -22.51 8.82
CA TYR A 193 10.46 -23.94 9.07
C TYR A 193 11.84 -24.52 9.32
N ARG A 194 11.95 -25.38 10.33
CA ARG A 194 13.19 -26.09 10.67
C ARG A 194 12.95 -27.59 10.70
N ASN A 195 13.87 -28.32 10.13
CA ASN A 195 13.93 -29.78 10.22
C ASN A 195 15.09 -30.21 11.15
N LYS A 196 14.83 -31.16 12.06
CA LYS A 196 15.85 -31.70 12.97
C LYS A 196 17.01 -32.44 12.23
N LYS A 197 16.80 -32.80 10.97
CA LYS A 197 17.77 -33.57 10.16
C LYS A 197 18.55 -32.69 9.18
N SER A 198 18.33 -31.39 9.18
CA SER A 198 18.97 -30.46 8.26
C SER A 198 19.18 -29.13 8.97
N ASP A 199 20.30 -28.48 8.72
CA ASP A 199 20.60 -27.13 9.17
C ASP A 199 19.91 -26.06 8.26
N ASP A 200 19.32 -26.50 7.16
CA ASP A 200 18.61 -25.62 6.24
C ASP A 200 17.29 -25.13 6.86
N ILE A 201 17.09 -23.86 6.79
CA ILE A 201 15.87 -23.19 7.22
C ILE A 201 15.06 -22.82 5.98
N LEU A 202 13.83 -23.29 5.95
CA LEU A 202 12.91 -22.93 4.88
C LEU A 202 12.01 -21.79 5.33
N VAL A 203 11.57 -20.97 4.38
CA VAL A 203 10.63 -19.89 4.63
C VAL A 203 9.51 -19.94 3.61
N LYS A 204 8.31 -19.55 4.03
CA LYS A 204 7.14 -19.37 3.19
C LYS A 204 6.48 -18.03 3.48
N PHE A 205 5.97 -17.39 2.44
CA PHE A 205 5.27 -16.11 2.54
C PHE A 205 3.77 -16.31 2.34
N LEU A 206 2.98 -15.60 3.15
CA LEU A 206 1.55 -15.48 2.94
C LEU A 206 1.16 -14.00 2.93
N LEU A 207 0.24 -13.66 2.04
CA LEU A 207 -0.45 -12.38 2.03
C LEU A 207 -1.93 -12.67 2.26
N HIS A 208 -2.51 -12.10 3.33
CA HIS A 208 -3.89 -12.36 3.73
C HIS A 208 -4.21 -13.86 3.83
N GLU A 209 -3.31 -14.59 4.51
CA GLU A 209 -3.40 -16.04 4.77
C GLU A 209 -3.30 -16.94 3.54
N LYS A 210 -3.06 -16.37 2.35
CA LYS A 210 -2.84 -17.11 1.11
C LYS A 210 -1.37 -17.13 0.75
N GLU A 211 -0.89 -18.26 0.28
CA GLU A 211 0.48 -18.38 -0.22
C GLU A 211 0.75 -17.38 -1.32
N ILE A 212 1.88 -16.70 -1.21
CA ILE A 212 2.34 -15.69 -2.17
C ILE A 212 3.80 -15.92 -2.52
N SER A 213 4.14 -15.76 -3.79
CA SER A 213 5.50 -15.87 -4.28
C SER A 213 6.26 -14.53 -4.15
N VAL A 214 7.58 -14.64 -4.19
CA VAL A 214 8.53 -13.53 -4.29
C VAL A 214 9.30 -13.71 -5.60
N PRO A 215 8.78 -13.21 -6.74
CA PRO A 215 9.30 -13.54 -8.07
C PRO A 215 10.80 -13.31 -8.30
N PRO A 216 11.46 -12.31 -7.64
CA PRO A 216 12.90 -12.13 -7.80
C PRO A 216 13.77 -13.19 -7.12
N ILE A 217 13.20 -14.10 -6.32
CA ILE A 217 13.93 -15.16 -5.62
C ILE A 217 13.60 -16.49 -6.26
N ASP A 218 14.57 -17.08 -6.92
CA ASP A 218 14.42 -18.43 -7.48
C ASP A 218 14.33 -19.48 -6.36
N THR A 219 13.55 -20.53 -6.58
CA THR A 219 13.43 -21.66 -5.66
C THR A 219 13.14 -22.95 -6.41
N ASP A 220 13.75 -24.04 -5.98
CA ASP A 220 13.53 -25.41 -6.44
C ASP A 220 12.50 -26.18 -5.58
N ILE A 221 12.01 -25.56 -4.50
CA ILE A 221 11.13 -26.16 -3.49
C ILE A 221 9.83 -25.38 -3.27
N ALA A 222 9.32 -24.70 -4.30
CA ALA A 222 8.08 -23.93 -4.19
C ALA A 222 6.94 -24.72 -3.49
N PRO A 223 6.15 -24.12 -2.61
CA PRO A 223 6.05 -22.69 -2.30
C PRO A 223 7.04 -22.18 -1.23
N PHE A 224 8.05 -22.99 -0.89
CA PHE A 224 9.08 -22.63 0.06
C PHE A 224 10.29 -22.00 -0.64
N TYR A 225 11.10 -21.30 0.16
CA TYR A 225 12.39 -20.75 -0.21
C TYR A 225 13.42 -21.14 0.81
N HIS A 226 14.70 -21.24 0.42
CA HIS A 226 15.80 -21.32 1.36
C HIS A 226 16.01 -19.97 2.04
N TRP A 227 16.06 -19.96 3.37
CA TRP A 227 16.22 -18.71 4.13
C TRP A 227 17.49 -17.96 3.75
N ALA A 228 18.57 -18.68 3.45
CA ALA A 228 19.82 -18.06 3.03
C ALA A 228 19.66 -17.19 1.78
N ASP A 229 18.90 -17.64 0.79
CA ASP A 229 18.64 -16.90 -0.46
C ASP A 229 17.74 -15.71 -0.21
N VAL A 230 16.67 -15.89 0.57
CA VAL A 230 15.75 -14.83 0.97
C VAL A 230 16.48 -13.73 1.74
N LYS A 231 17.31 -14.11 2.72
CA LYS A 231 18.11 -13.18 3.49
C LYS A 231 19.07 -12.39 2.60
N ALA A 232 19.83 -13.08 1.76
CA ALA A 232 20.80 -12.46 0.85
C ALA A 232 20.12 -11.46 -0.09
N TYR A 233 18.95 -11.83 -0.62
CA TYR A 233 18.17 -10.95 -1.46
C TYR A 233 17.73 -9.68 -0.72
N TYR A 234 17.07 -9.82 0.43
CA TYR A 234 16.57 -8.66 1.18
C TYR A 234 17.69 -7.79 1.76
N GLU A 235 18.81 -8.38 2.20
CA GLU A 235 19.99 -7.60 2.60
C GLU A 235 20.55 -6.77 1.43
N SER A 236 20.42 -7.24 0.19
CA SER A 236 20.82 -6.46 -0.98
C SER A 236 19.97 -5.21 -1.20
N LEU A 237 18.67 -5.27 -0.84
CA LEU A 237 17.74 -4.13 -0.94
C LEU A 237 17.97 -3.09 0.16
N LEU A 238 18.64 -3.46 1.26
CA LEU A 238 18.90 -2.54 2.38
C LEU A 238 20.15 -1.67 2.16
N LYS A 239 20.95 -1.98 1.18
CA LYS A 239 22.13 -1.19 0.78
C LYS A 239 21.70 0.08 0.05
#